data_0d849f8996af5eec7bcbfd9c1cfe54f7
#
_entry.id   0d849f8996af5eec7bcbfd9c1cfe54f7
#
_cell.length_a   1.000
_cell.length_b   1.000
_cell.length_c   1.000
_cell.angle_alpha   90.00
_cell.angle_beta   90.00
_cell.angle_gamma   90.00
#
_symmetry.space_group_name_H-M   'P 1'
#
loop_
_entity.id
_entity.type
_entity.pdbx_description
1 polymer ?
#
loop_
_entity_poly.entity_id
_entity_poly.type
_entity_poly.pdbx_seq_one_letter_code
_entity_poly.pdbx_strand_id
1 'polypeptide(L)'
;MDVYTSCFDEEIREQEKLIEEEEEVAYVNYEITSYPAFYTLENYVKYFDKEDKTFSVPDFQRKPVWDDTRKSKLIDSFLRGLPVPSVFLFTNDGAHFTIVDGLQRINTIYSYVMNAFKLKKLGEDCPYNNKFFKDLSENDRKRLMNVVMQATVIRPVAQKDNEIVYKIFERLNTGGMSLNNMEIRRSIAYGVFLETLERVNSNPNWQHILGVKGLGKRFLDLELVLRCFAFYEKEYTGVMKSYLNEYMEQNKDLAKEDVALRFVNAVRQISEKLHEKPFAINTRSMPNYTVLDSVIVALMRNGEVANLADKFSMLLNDNNYKDIIERGNGTTTKKLVDERLSLASSYLQ
;
A
#
# COMPACT_ATOMS: atom_id res chain seq x y z
N MET A 1 -6.21 -20.30 -14.24
CA MET A 1 -6.54 -19.17 -13.34
C MET A 1 -7.47 -19.77 -12.31
N ASP A 2 -6.94 -20.06 -11.12
CA ASP A 2 -7.67 -20.86 -10.12
C ASP A 2 -8.86 -20.08 -9.56
N VAL A 3 -10.02 -20.72 -9.51
CA VAL A 3 -11.28 -20.18 -8.95
C VAL A 3 -11.08 -19.67 -7.52
N TYR A 4 -10.16 -20.25 -6.77
CA TYR A 4 -9.76 -19.82 -5.43
C TYR A 4 -9.11 -18.43 -5.37
N THR A 5 -8.37 -18.03 -6.41
CA THR A 5 -7.72 -16.71 -6.45
C THR A 5 -8.73 -15.59 -6.68
N SER A 6 -9.81 -15.84 -7.43
CA SER A 6 -10.83 -14.84 -7.74
C SER A 6 -11.76 -14.56 -6.55
N CYS A 7 -12.15 -15.59 -5.82
CA CYS A 7 -13.01 -15.46 -4.63
C CYS A 7 -12.27 -14.71 -3.49
N PHE A 8 -10.98 -14.97 -3.36
CA PHE A 8 -10.12 -14.33 -2.37
C PHE A 8 -9.86 -12.83 -2.67
N ASP A 9 -9.65 -12.49 -3.93
CA ASP A 9 -9.49 -11.10 -4.37
C ASP A 9 -10.81 -10.31 -4.24
N GLU A 10 -11.98 -10.96 -4.30
CA GLU A 10 -13.30 -10.36 -4.03
C GLU A 10 -13.52 -10.11 -2.53
N GLU A 11 -13.20 -11.07 -1.65
CA GLU A 11 -13.30 -10.89 -0.19
C GLU A 11 -12.38 -9.75 0.31
N ILE A 12 -11.17 -9.63 -0.25
CA ILE A 12 -10.26 -8.54 0.05
C ILE A 12 -10.88 -7.18 -0.37
N ARG A 13 -11.44 -7.11 -1.58
CA ARG A 13 -12.06 -5.87 -2.08
C ARG A 13 -13.32 -5.48 -1.30
N GLU A 14 -14.09 -6.45 -0.83
CA GLU A 14 -15.24 -6.18 0.03
C GLU A 14 -14.80 -5.61 1.38
N GLN A 15 -13.73 -6.15 1.98
CA GLN A 15 -13.20 -5.62 3.23
C GLN A 15 -12.54 -4.24 3.06
N GLU A 16 -11.84 -4.01 1.95
CA GLU A 16 -11.33 -2.68 1.61
C GLU A 16 -12.48 -1.68 1.45
N LYS A 17 -13.57 -2.03 0.75
CA LYS A 17 -14.76 -1.18 0.60
C LYS A 17 -15.45 -0.88 1.93
N LEU A 18 -15.61 -1.88 2.79
CA LEU A 18 -16.22 -1.69 4.11
C LEU A 18 -15.42 -0.70 4.99
N ILE A 19 -14.10 -0.65 4.82
CA ILE A 19 -13.23 0.33 5.48
C ILE A 19 -13.36 1.72 4.82
N GLU A 20 -13.57 1.77 3.50
CA GLU A 20 -13.67 3.02 2.72
C GLU A 20 -15.06 3.69 2.80
N GLU A 21 -16.16 2.91 2.85
CA GLU A 21 -17.54 3.43 2.87
C GLU A 21 -17.94 4.11 4.20
N GLU A 22 -17.19 3.91 5.27
CA GLU A 22 -17.46 4.55 6.58
C GLU A 22 -16.91 5.99 6.68
N GLU A 23 -16.25 6.50 5.65
CA GLU A 23 -15.67 7.84 5.66
C GLU A 23 -16.55 8.86 4.90
N GLU A 24 -17.62 9.38 5.53
CA GLU A 24 -18.12 10.72 5.18
C GLU A 24 -17.06 11.76 5.58
N VAL A 25 -16.17 12.05 4.64
CA VAL A 25 -15.12 13.05 4.85
C VAL A 25 -15.74 14.43 4.81
N ALA A 26 -15.61 15.17 5.92
CA ALA A 26 -15.93 16.58 5.97
C ALA A 26 -15.27 17.32 4.78
N TYR A 27 -16.00 18.25 4.16
CA TYR A 27 -15.47 19.06 3.06
C TYR A 27 -14.27 19.86 3.56
N VAL A 28 -13.07 19.53 3.06
CA VAL A 28 -11.83 20.23 3.40
C VAL A 28 -11.30 20.91 2.13
N ASN A 29 -11.06 22.21 2.20
CA ASN A 29 -10.33 22.93 1.17
C ASN A 29 -8.84 22.67 1.33
N TYR A 30 -8.21 22.15 0.28
CA TYR A 30 -6.78 21.90 0.27
C TYR A 30 -6.02 23.04 -0.41
N GLU A 31 -5.02 23.58 0.26
CA GLU A 31 -4.10 24.55 -0.35
C GLU A 31 -2.95 23.83 -1.04
N ILE A 32 -3.12 23.58 -2.34
CA ILE A 32 -2.12 22.95 -3.19
C ILE A 32 -1.75 23.87 -4.34
N THR A 33 -0.50 23.84 -4.74
CA THR A 33 -0.03 24.40 -5.99
C THR A 33 0.23 23.27 -6.97
N SER A 34 -0.29 23.38 -8.19
CA SER A 34 0.06 22.49 -9.28
C SER A 34 0.58 23.29 -10.46
N TYR A 35 1.65 22.80 -11.08
CA TYR A 35 2.24 23.45 -12.24
C TYR A 35 2.79 22.44 -13.25
N PRO A 36 2.80 22.76 -14.56
CA PRO A 36 3.38 21.91 -15.57
C PRO A 36 4.91 21.95 -15.50
N ALA A 37 5.53 20.79 -15.66
CA ALA A 37 6.96 20.66 -15.89
C ALA A 37 7.18 19.84 -17.18
N PHE A 38 8.26 20.14 -17.89
CA PHE A 38 8.56 19.51 -19.17
C PHE A 38 9.92 18.83 -19.09
N TYR A 39 9.91 17.50 -19.16
CA TYR A 39 11.12 16.69 -19.14
C TYR A 39 11.26 15.92 -20.44
N THR A 40 12.49 15.83 -20.95
CA THR A 40 12.80 14.91 -22.06
C THR A 40 12.74 13.46 -21.56
N LEU A 41 12.57 12.51 -22.47
CA LEU A 41 12.65 11.08 -22.08
C LEU A 41 14.04 10.75 -21.52
N GLU A 42 15.10 11.44 -21.94
CA GLU A 42 16.43 11.33 -21.36
C GLU A 42 16.44 11.71 -19.86
N ASN A 43 15.77 12.84 -19.49
CA ASN A 43 15.63 13.21 -18.08
C ASN A 43 14.87 12.16 -17.29
N TYR A 44 13.76 11.60 -17.84
CA TYR A 44 13.01 10.55 -17.16
C TYR A 44 13.87 9.31 -16.93
N VAL A 45 14.66 8.89 -17.90
CA VAL A 45 15.56 7.73 -17.75
C VAL A 45 16.62 8.00 -16.69
N LYS A 46 17.25 9.17 -16.71
CA LYS A 46 18.27 9.57 -15.73
C LYS A 46 17.70 9.61 -14.31
N TYR A 47 16.59 10.33 -14.10
CA TYR A 47 16.00 10.55 -12.78
C TYR A 47 15.31 9.31 -12.19
N PHE A 48 14.98 8.34 -13.05
CA PHE A 48 14.42 7.05 -12.64
C PHE A 48 15.49 5.99 -12.33
N ASP A 49 16.75 6.28 -12.65
CA ASP A 49 17.85 5.35 -12.34
C ASP A 49 18.03 5.21 -10.82
N LYS A 50 18.44 4.01 -10.39
CA LYS A 50 18.58 3.69 -8.96
C LYS A 50 19.64 4.52 -8.23
N GLU A 51 20.63 5.02 -8.97
CA GLU A 51 21.69 5.85 -8.41
C GLU A 51 21.26 7.31 -8.28
N ASP A 52 20.26 7.74 -9.07
CA ASP A 52 19.68 9.08 -8.99
C ASP A 52 18.46 9.05 -8.06
N LYS A 53 18.43 9.91 -7.07
CA LYS A 53 17.35 9.99 -6.08
C LYS A 53 16.29 11.02 -6.41
N THR A 54 16.34 11.61 -7.59
CA THR A 54 15.40 12.66 -8.02
C THR A 54 13.97 12.13 -8.11
N PHE A 55 13.76 10.94 -8.71
CA PHE A 55 12.47 10.30 -8.76
C PHE A 55 12.43 9.10 -7.81
N SER A 56 11.60 9.19 -6.79
CA SER A 56 11.31 8.06 -5.93
C SER A 56 10.14 7.25 -6.49
N VAL A 57 10.34 5.95 -6.50
CA VAL A 57 9.30 4.98 -6.85
C VAL A 57 8.91 4.27 -5.59
N PRO A 58 7.65 4.35 -5.20
CA PRO A 58 7.16 3.51 -4.11
C PRO A 58 7.42 2.03 -4.40
N ASP A 59 7.96 1.30 -3.44
CA ASP A 59 8.42 -0.09 -3.62
C ASP A 59 7.33 -1.04 -4.14
N PHE A 60 6.07 -0.78 -3.80
CA PHE A 60 4.93 -1.59 -4.23
C PHE A 60 4.54 -1.36 -5.70
N GLN A 61 4.88 -0.21 -6.29
CA GLN A 61 4.64 0.08 -7.71
C GLN A 61 5.70 -0.54 -8.62
N ARG A 62 6.75 -1.18 -8.07
CA ARG A 62 7.90 -1.68 -8.84
C ARG A 62 7.61 -2.87 -9.74
N LYS A 63 6.48 -3.58 -9.59
CA LYS A 63 6.15 -4.67 -10.52
C LYS A 63 5.58 -4.11 -11.81
N PRO A 64 6.25 -4.33 -12.96
CA PRO A 64 5.70 -3.95 -14.25
C PRO A 64 4.42 -4.75 -14.52
N VAL A 65 3.29 -4.06 -14.57
CA VAL A 65 1.98 -4.67 -14.82
C VAL A 65 1.68 -4.74 -16.33
N TRP A 66 2.29 -3.83 -17.10
CA TRP A 66 2.04 -3.77 -18.55
C TRP A 66 2.72 -4.92 -19.29
N ASP A 67 1.96 -5.57 -20.17
CA ASP A 67 2.50 -6.53 -21.12
C ASP A 67 3.37 -5.84 -22.19
N ASP A 68 4.17 -6.63 -22.90
CA ASP A 68 5.06 -6.12 -23.95
C ASP A 68 4.31 -5.41 -25.09
N THR A 69 3.05 -5.75 -25.33
CA THR A 69 2.23 -5.12 -26.38
C THR A 69 1.88 -3.68 -25.98
N ARG A 70 1.45 -3.48 -24.73
CA ARG A 70 1.12 -2.15 -24.21
C ARG A 70 2.36 -1.26 -24.09
N LYS A 71 3.48 -1.84 -23.64
CA LYS A 71 4.79 -1.17 -23.61
C LYS A 71 5.22 -0.72 -25.01
N SER A 72 5.10 -1.62 -26.00
CA SER A 72 5.48 -1.33 -27.39
C SER A 72 4.65 -0.20 -27.98
N LYS A 73 3.35 -0.19 -27.74
CA LYS A 73 2.44 0.90 -28.20
C LYS A 73 2.82 2.26 -27.60
N LEU A 74 3.26 2.31 -26.35
CA LEU A 74 3.72 3.57 -25.76
C LEU A 74 4.97 4.10 -26.47
N ILE A 75 5.99 3.25 -26.68
CA ILE A 75 7.22 3.66 -27.38
C ILE A 75 6.92 4.05 -28.83
N ASP A 76 6.07 3.32 -29.51
CA ASP A 76 5.61 3.64 -30.87
C ASP A 76 4.92 5.02 -30.92
N SER A 77 4.11 5.36 -29.91
CA SER A 77 3.48 6.68 -29.80
C SER A 77 4.54 7.80 -29.79
N PHE A 78 5.61 7.65 -29.01
CA PHE A 78 6.70 8.62 -28.97
C PHE A 78 7.46 8.69 -30.29
N LEU A 79 7.75 7.55 -30.92
CA LEU A 79 8.46 7.50 -32.19
C LEU A 79 7.64 8.12 -33.35
N ARG A 80 6.32 8.08 -33.26
CA ARG A 80 5.39 8.72 -34.23
C ARG A 80 5.04 10.17 -33.87
N GLY A 81 5.46 10.67 -32.70
CA GLY A 81 5.09 12.01 -32.25
C GLY A 81 3.62 12.12 -31.78
N LEU A 82 2.99 11.00 -31.42
CA LEU A 82 1.62 11.03 -30.90
C LEU A 82 1.60 11.54 -29.45
N PRO A 83 0.54 12.27 -29.03
CA PRO A 83 0.43 12.77 -27.68
C PRO A 83 0.29 11.62 -26.68
N VAL A 84 1.03 11.72 -25.59
CA VAL A 84 0.97 10.78 -24.46
C VAL A 84 0.50 11.56 -23.24
N PRO A 85 -0.39 10.99 -22.41
CA PRO A 85 -0.86 11.64 -21.18
C PRO A 85 0.28 12.03 -20.26
N SER A 86 0.16 13.18 -19.58
CA SER A 86 1.13 13.66 -18.59
C SER A 86 1.26 12.69 -17.41
N VAL A 87 2.41 12.71 -16.76
CA VAL A 87 2.63 12.03 -15.48
C VAL A 87 2.34 13.00 -14.33
N PHE A 88 2.02 12.47 -13.15
CA PHE A 88 1.84 13.27 -11.95
C PHE A 88 2.98 13.00 -10.98
N LEU A 89 3.61 14.07 -10.53
CA LEU A 89 4.73 14.06 -9.60
C LEU A 89 4.37 14.87 -8.36
N PHE A 90 4.70 14.37 -7.21
CA PHE A 90 4.54 15.07 -5.94
C PHE A 90 5.91 15.44 -5.38
N THR A 91 6.02 16.63 -4.78
CA THR A 91 7.25 17.10 -4.12
C THR A 91 6.94 17.97 -2.91
N ASN A 92 7.71 17.81 -1.85
CA ASN A 92 7.70 18.72 -0.70
C ASN A 92 8.79 19.78 -0.79
N ASP A 93 9.94 19.43 -1.34
CA ASP A 93 11.16 20.26 -1.35
C ASP A 93 11.49 20.87 -2.72
N GLY A 94 10.83 20.41 -3.78
CA GLY A 94 11.11 20.81 -5.16
C GLY A 94 12.36 20.17 -5.79
N ALA A 95 13.06 19.30 -5.05
CA ALA A 95 14.26 18.60 -5.52
C ALA A 95 14.02 17.09 -5.72
N HIS A 96 13.20 16.51 -4.86
CA HIS A 96 12.84 15.08 -4.88
C HIS A 96 11.36 14.93 -5.21
N PHE A 97 11.05 14.03 -6.13
CA PHE A 97 9.70 13.82 -6.63
C PHE A 97 9.25 12.39 -6.43
N THR A 98 8.08 12.21 -5.85
CA THR A 98 7.40 10.92 -5.78
C THR A 98 6.48 10.79 -7.00
N ILE A 99 6.56 9.69 -7.72
CA ILE A 99 5.69 9.43 -8.87
C ILE A 99 4.31 9.02 -8.35
N VAL A 100 3.31 9.88 -8.56
CA VAL A 100 1.91 9.65 -8.16
C VAL A 100 1.17 8.84 -9.21
N ASP A 101 1.22 9.26 -10.48
CA ASP A 101 0.70 8.52 -11.63
C ASP A 101 1.68 8.58 -12.79
N GLY A 102 1.65 7.55 -13.62
CA GLY A 102 2.51 7.42 -14.80
C GLY A 102 3.73 6.55 -14.60
N LEU A 103 3.87 5.86 -13.46
CA LEU A 103 5.00 4.95 -13.21
C LEU A 103 5.18 3.91 -14.31
N GLN A 104 4.10 3.31 -14.81
CA GLN A 104 4.18 2.32 -15.89
C GLN A 104 4.73 2.93 -17.18
N ARG A 105 4.43 4.20 -17.45
CA ARG A 105 4.97 4.96 -18.60
C ARG A 105 6.48 5.18 -18.42
N ILE A 106 6.89 5.70 -17.27
CA ILE A 106 8.31 5.97 -16.96
C ILE A 106 9.11 4.66 -16.95
N ASN A 107 8.62 3.62 -16.30
CA ASN A 107 9.27 2.31 -16.25
C ASN A 107 9.39 1.67 -17.65
N THR A 108 8.39 1.88 -18.52
CA THR A 108 8.45 1.38 -19.90
C THR A 108 9.54 2.08 -20.69
N ILE A 109 9.65 3.41 -20.58
CA ILE A 109 10.68 4.21 -21.23
C ILE A 109 12.07 3.75 -20.75
N TYR A 110 12.27 3.68 -19.44
CA TYR A 110 13.51 3.22 -18.83
C TYR A 110 13.88 1.80 -19.28
N SER A 111 12.96 0.85 -19.17
CA SER A 111 13.19 -0.54 -19.56
C SER A 111 13.54 -0.69 -21.04
N TYR A 112 12.92 0.10 -21.91
CA TYR A 112 13.24 0.07 -23.34
C TYR A 112 14.64 0.62 -23.61
N VAL A 113 15.00 1.75 -23.02
CA VAL A 113 16.34 2.34 -23.18
C VAL A 113 17.43 1.41 -22.63
N MET A 114 17.15 0.70 -21.53
CA MET A 114 18.02 -0.34 -20.98
C MET A 114 18.00 -1.67 -21.78
N ASN A 115 17.33 -1.72 -22.93
CA ASN A 115 17.21 -2.90 -23.79
C ASN A 115 16.60 -4.14 -23.10
N ALA A 116 15.68 -3.95 -22.15
CA ALA A 116 15.04 -5.04 -21.42
C ALA A 116 13.96 -5.75 -22.27
N PHE A 117 13.40 -5.10 -23.29
CA PHE A 117 12.44 -5.69 -24.20
C PHE A 117 12.55 -5.12 -25.62
N LYS A 118 12.03 -5.85 -26.60
CA LYS A 118 11.90 -5.41 -27.98
C LYS A 118 10.45 -5.04 -28.31
N LEU A 119 10.28 -4.08 -29.22
CA LEU A 119 8.95 -3.68 -29.69
C LEU A 119 8.25 -4.85 -30.39
N LYS A 120 6.97 -5.06 -30.13
CA LYS A 120 6.18 -6.18 -30.66
C LYS A 120 4.77 -5.72 -31.05
N LYS A 121 4.20 -6.38 -32.04
CA LYS A 121 2.80 -6.20 -32.46
C LYS A 121 2.45 -4.76 -32.82
N LEU A 122 3.35 -4.06 -33.51
CA LEU A 122 3.15 -2.69 -34.00
C LEU A 122 2.58 -2.60 -35.43
N GLY A 123 2.27 -3.76 -36.04
CA GLY A 123 1.89 -3.90 -37.44
C GLY A 123 3.06 -4.36 -38.31
N GLU A 124 2.75 -5.02 -39.44
CA GLU A 124 3.76 -5.62 -40.31
C GLU A 124 4.66 -4.57 -40.96
N ASP A 125 4.10 -3.43 -41.33
CA ASP A 125 4.82 -2.31 -41.97
C ASP A 125 5.54 -1.37 -41.01
N CYS A 126 5.51 -1.64 -39.71
CA CYS A 126 6.17 -0.76 -38.74
C CYS A 126 7.69 -1.01 -38.75
N PRO A 127 8.51 0.03 -39.10
CA PRO A 127 9.97 -0.12 -39.22
C PRO A 127 10.65 -0.42 -37.88
N TYR A 128 9.95 -0.23 -36.76
CA TYR A 128 10.45 -0.44 -35.40
C TYR A 128 10.08 -1.79 -34.82
N ASN A 129 9.25 -2.58 -35.51
CA ASN A 129 8.80 -3.87 -35.01
C ASN A 129 9.99 -4.81 -34.81
N ASN A 130 9.99 -5.56 -33.70
CA ASN A 130 11.06 -6.48 -33.27
C ASN A 130 12.42 -5.83 -32.96
N LYS A 131 12.53 -4.51 -32.81
CA LYS A 131 13.75 -3.82 -32.44
C LYS A 131 13.85 -3.53 -30.96
N PHE A 132 15.04 -3.71 -30.39
CA PHE A 132 15.47 -3.11 -29.13
C PHE A 132 15.87 -1.66 -29.36
N PHE A 133 16.06 -0.89 -28.30
CA PHE A 133 16.54 0.48 -28.39
C PHE A 133 17.90 0.59 -29.10
N LYS A 134 18.83 -0.33 -28.82
CA LYS A 134 20.14 -0.40 -29.49
C LYS A 134 20.06 -0.65 -31.00
N ASP A 135 18.98 -1.27 -31.47
CA ASP A 135 18.79 -1.62 -32.90
C ASP A 135 18.16 -0.47 -33.71
N LEU A 136 17.74 0.62 -33.03
CA LEU A 136 17.28 1.83 -33.69
C LEU A 136 18.46 2.57 -34.37
N SER A 137 18.16 3.33 -35.44
CA SER A 137 19.14 4.23 -36.00
C SER A 137 19.59 5.29 -34.97
N GLU A 138 20.77 5.84 -35.12
CA GLU A 138 21.26 6.91 -34.24
C GLU A 138 20.30 8.11 -34.20
N ASN A 139 19.75 8.46 -35.35
CA ASN A 139 18.77 9.54 -35.45
C ASN A 139 17.49 9.24 -34.71
N ASP A 140 16.98 8.01 -34.81
CA ASP A 140 15.77 7.61 -34.09
C ASP A 140 15.99 7.56 -32.58
N ARG A 141 17.15 7.08 -32.13
CA ARG A 141 17.52 7.13 -30.70
C ARG A 141 17.57 8.56 -30.18
N LYS A 142 18.29 9.44 -30.88
CA LYS A 142 18.37 10.87 -30.50
C LYS A 142 17.00 11.53 -30.51
N ARG A 143 16.19 11.27 -31.54
CA ARG A 143 14.82 11.78 -31.62
C ARG A 143 13.97 11.32 -30.45
N LEU A 144 13.98 10.01 -30.13
CA LEU A 144 13.23 9.45 -29.02
C LEU A 144 13.64 10.07 -27.68
N MET A 145 14.95 10.17 -27.40
CA MET A 145 15.47 10.72 -26.14
C MET A 145 15.13 12.19 -25.95
N ASN A 146 15.01 12.96 -27.05
CA ASN A 146 14.64 14.38 -27.02
C ASN A 146 13.12 14.63 -27.00
N VAL A 147 12.27 13.58 -27.10
CA VAL A 147 10.82 13.76 -26.94
C VAL A 147 10.54 14.30 -25.55
N VAL A 148 9.70 15.34 -25.50
CA VAL A 148 9.25 15.93 -24.23
C VAL A 148 7.94 15.27 -23.81
N MET A 149 7.92 14.75 -22.59
CA MET A 149 6.68 14.32 -21.93
C MET A 149 6.40 15.25 -20.75
N GLN A 150 5.18 15.78 -20.72
CA GLN A 150 4.75 16.69 -19.67
C GLN A 150 4.57 15.95 -18.34
N ALA A 151 4.98 16.60 -17.27
CA ALA A 151 4.60 16.25 -15.91
C ALA A 151 3.71 17.36 -15.33
N THR A 152 2.77 16.98 -14.47
CA THR A 152 2.07 17.90 -13.56
C THR A 152 2.70 17.71 -12.19
N VAL A 153 3.38 18.74 -11.71
CA VAL A 153 4.00 18.72 -10.38
C VAL A 153 3.01 19.28 -9.37
N ILE A 154 2.82 18.57 -8.28
CA ILE A 154 1.91 18.92 -7.18
C ILE A 154 2.75 19.18 -5.94
N ARG A 155 2.50 20.32 -5.30
CA ARG A 155 3.17 20.74 -4.08
C ARG A 155 2.16 21.27 -3.07
N PRO A 156 2.16 20.83 -1.81
CA PRO A 156 1.35 21.43 -0.76
C PRO A 156 1.89 22.84 -0.44
N VAL A 157 1.00 23.79 -0.13
CA VAL A 157 1.39 25.16 0.26
C VAL A 157 1.91 25.15 1.71
N ALA A 158 1.27 24.40 2.59
CA ALA A 158 1.72 24.21 3.96
C ALA A 158 2.41 22.85 4.12
N GLN A 159 3.60 22.82 4.70
CA GLN A 159 4.40 21.59 4.91
C GLN A 159 3.72 20.53 5.81
N LYS A 160 2.59 20.82 6.41
CA LYS A 160 1.91 19.95 7.40
C LYS A 160 0.74 19.12 6.85
N ASP A 161 0.34 19.34 5.61
CA ASP A 161 -0.83 18.66 5.04
C ASP A 161 -0.50 17.39 4.27
N ASN A 162 0.07 16.40 4.97
CA ASN A 162 0.27 15.07 4.36
C ASN A 162 -1.04 14.38 3.98
N GLU A 163 -2.17 14.71 4.63
CA GLU A 163 -3.49 14.21 4.26
C GLU A 163 -3.88 14.58 2.83
N ILE A 164 -3.48 15.75 2.35
CA ILE A 164 -3.64 16.17 0.95
C ILE A 164 -3.00 15.18 -0.01
N VAL A 165 -1.80 14.72 0.32
CA VAL A 165 -1.04 13.79 -0.53
C VAL A 165 -1.79 12.48 -0.69
N TYR A 166 -2.33 11.93 0.41
CA TYR A 166 -3.14 10.71 0.38
C TYR A 166 -4.36 10.86 -0.53
N LYS A 167 -5.07 12.00 -0.44
CA LYS A 167 -6.25 12.28 -1.28
C LYS A 167 -5.91 12.49 -2.76
N ILE A 168 -4.77 13.09 -3.05
CA ILE A 168 -4.29 13.25 -4.43
C ILE A 168 -3.97 11.88 -5.04
N PHE A 169 -3.25 11.03 -4.31
CA PHE A 169 -2.96 9.66 -4.76
C PHE A 169 -4.23 8.86 -5.02
N GLU A 170 -5.20 8.94 -4.13
CA GLU A 170 -6.49 8.28 -4.27
C GLU A 170 -7.25 8.73 -5.53
N ARG A 171 -7.32 10.05 -5.77
CA ARG A 171 -8.08 10.60 -6.91
C ARG A 171 -7.39 10.46 -8.26
N LEU A 172 -6.07 10.50 -8.31
CA LEU A 172 -5.33 10.41 -9.57
C LEU A 172 -5.12 8.98 -10.06
N ASN A 173 -5.14 7.99 -9.18
CA ASN A 173 -5.00 6.58 -9.55
C ASN A 173 -6.27 5.95 -10.13
N THR A 174 -7.13 6.72 -10.81
CA THR A 174 -8.40 6.24 -11.41
C THR A 174 -8.23 5.47 -12.71
N GLY A 175 -7.03 5.39 -13.28
CA GLY A 175 -6.75 4.81 -14.61
C GLY A 175 -6.38 3.32 -14.66
N GLY A 176 -6.46 2.60 -13.54
CA GLY A 176 -6.08 1.18 -13.43
C GLY A 176 -6.62 0.53 -12.16
N MET A 177 -5.91 -0.43 -11.58
CA MET A 177 -6.18 -0.88 -10.21
C MET A 177 -5.84 0.26 -9.26
N SER A 178 -6.84 0.82 -8.56
CA SER A 178 -6.63 1.86 -7.55
C SER A 178 -5.67 1.36 -6.46
N LEU A 179 -4.79 2.24 -5.99
CA LEU A 179 -3.95 1.96 -4.82
C LEU A 179 -4.82 1.89 -3.58
N ASN A 180 -4.53 0.91 -2.71
CA ASN A 180 -5.16 0.89 -1.39
C ASN A 180 -4.42 1.81 -0.40
N ASN A 181 -5.04 2.02 0.77
CA ASN A 181 -4.51 2.94 1.76
C ASN A 181 -3.09 2.57 2.23
N MET A 182 -2.76 1.28 2.38
CA MET A 182 -1.42 0.87 2.81
C MET A 182 -0.37 1.06 1.72
N GLU A 183 -0.73 0.84 0.45
CA GLU A 183 0.13 1.13 -0.69
C GLU A 183 0.48 2.63 -0.76
N ILE A 184 -0.50 3.50 -0.50
CA ILE A 184 -0.28 4.95 -0.43
C ILE A 184 0.60 5.32 0.76
N ARG A 185 0.34 4.77 1.98
CA ARG A 185 1.16 5.03 3.18
C ARG A 185 2.62 4.67 2.98
N ARG A 186 2.89 3.52 2.38
CA ARG A 186 4.27 3.10 2.07
C ARG A 186 5.01 4.08 1.16
N SER A 187 4.28 4.77 0.28
CA SER A 187 4.87 5.76 -0.62
C SER A 187 5.26 7.06 0.07
N ILE A 188 4.43 7.49 1.00
CA ILE A 188 4.50 8.84 1.57
C ILE A 188 5.34 8.85 2.84
N ALA A 189 5.16 7.85 3.69
CA ALA A 189 5.80 7.74 4.99
C ALA A 189 6.95 6.70 4.99
N TYR A 190 7.78 6.71 3.93
CA TYR A 190 8.99 5.90 3.91
C TYR A 190 9.97 6.36 4.99
N GLY A 191 10.49 5.43 5.79
CA GLY A 191 11.41 5.71 6.88
C GLY A 191 11.66 4.49 7.77
N VAL A 192 12.41 4.69 8.84
CA VAL A 192 12.85 3.64 9.78
C VAL A 192 11.65 2.86 10.37
N PHE A 193 10.53 3.55 10.61
CA PHE A 193 9.32 2.90 11.11
C PHE A 193 8.75 1.89 10.11
N LEU A 194 8.68 2.25 8.83
CA LEU A 194 8.22 1.32 7.79
C LEU A 194 9.11 0.07 7.71
N GLU A 195 10.44 0.24 7.80
CA GLU A 195 11.37 -0.90 7.83
C GLU A 195 11.10 -1.82 9.02
N THR A 196 10.78 -1.24 10.18
CA THR A 196 10.39 -2.01 11.38
C THR A 196 9.09 -2.79 11.15
N LEU A 197 8.05 -2.16 10.58
CA LEU A 197 6.80 -2.83 10.26
C LEU A 197 7.01 -3.97 9.26
N GLU A 198 7.81 -3.78 8.21
CA GLU A 198 8.11 -4.81 7.21
C GLU A 198 8.89 -5.99 7.82
N ARG A 199 9.85 -5.71 8.69
CA ARG A 199 10.59 -6.73 9.44
C ARG A 199 9.66 -7.55 10.33
N VAL A 200 8.78 -6.90 11.08
CA VAL A 200 7.79 -7.54 11.95
C VAL A 200 6.78 -8.33 11.12
N ASN A 201 6.32 -7.79 10.01
CA ASN A 201 5.41 -8.46 9.09
C ASN A 201 6.00 -9.76 8.50
N SER A 202 7.31 -9.82 8.36
CA SER A 202 8.02 -11.03 7.89
C SER A 202 8.22 -12.10 8.97
N ASN A 203 7.73 -11.88 10.21
CA ASN A 203 7.86 -12.84 11.31
C ASN A 203 7.14 -14.16 10.97
N PRO A 204 7.80 -15.34 11.12
CA PRO A 204 7.20 -16.63 10.75
C PRO A 204 5.91 -16.97 11.53
N ASN A 205 5.83 -16.66 12.82
CA ASN A 205 4.64 -16.89 13.63
C ASN A 205 3.47 -16.02 13.15
N TRP A 206 3.74 -14.76 12.77
CA TRP A 206 2.75 -13.87 12.18
C TRP A 206 2.20 -14.42 10.86
N GLN A 207 3.09 -14.81 9.95
CA GLN A 207 2.72 -15.38 8.67
C GLN A 207 1.94 -16.71 8.83
N HIS A 208 2.28 -17.51 9.85
CA HIS A 208 1.55 -18.74 10.18
C HIS A 208 0.13 -18.44 10.67
N ILE A 209 -0.04 -17.46 11.56
CA ILE A 209 -1.35 -17.04 12.09
C ILE A 209 -2.28 -16.56 10.97
N LEU A 210 -1.75 -15.78 10.03
CA LEU A 210 -2.53 -15.29 8.89
C LEU A 210 -2.99 -16.43 7.96
N GLY A 211 -2.20 -17.48 7.81
CA GLY A 211 -2.54 -18.71 7.08
C GLY A 211 -2.79 -18.53 5.58
N VAL A 212 -2.57 -17.32 5.02
CA VAL A 212 -2.99 -16.98 3.67
C VAL A 212 -1.88 -16.26 2.90
N LYS A 213 -1.36 -16.92 1.86
CA LYS A 213 -0.31 -16.37 0.97
C LYS A 213 -0.74 -15.13 0.14
N GLY A 214 -2.01 -14.78 0.14
CA GLY A 214 -2.57 -13.71 -0.70
C GLY A 214 -2.60 -12.33 -0.06
N LEU A 215 -2.59 -12.23 1.27
CA LEU A 215 -2.66 -10.94 2.00
C LEU A 215 -1.50 -10.00 1.64
N GLY A 216 -0.29 -10.55 1.50
CA GLY A 216 0.89 -9.76 1.15
C GLY A 216 0.87 -9.14 -0.26
N LYS A 217 -0.06 -9.52 -1.14
CA LYS A 217 -0.11 -8.96 -2.51
C LYS A 217 -0.45 -7.47 -2.53
N ARG A 218 -1.24 -7.01 -1.54
CA ARG A 218 -1.67 -5.62 -1.41
C ARG A 218 -1.35 -5.03 -0.03
N PHE A 219 -0.40 -5.64 0.71
CA PHE A 219 0.07 -5.17 2.01
C PHE A 219 -1.01 -5.08 3.11
N LEU A 220 -2.06 -5.88 3.02
CA LEU A 220 -3.08 -5.95 4.07
C LEU A 220 -2.54 -6.53 5.37
N ASP A 221 -1.64 -7.50 5.26
CA ASP A 221 -0.87 -8.05 6.38
C ASP A 221 -0.05 -6.98 7.10
N LEU A 222 0.58 -6.09 6.35
CA LEU A 222 1.35 -4.97 6.87
C LEU A 222 0.45 -3.90 7.52
N GLU A 223 -0.74 -3.65 6.94
CA GLU A 223 -1.72 -2.74 7.54
C GLU A 223 -2.22 -3.26 8.89
N LEU A 224 -2.43 -4.58 9.03
CA LEU A 224 -2.81 -5.18 10.30
C LEU A 224 -1.72 -5.01 11.38
N VAL A 225 -0.44 -5.15 11.02
CA VAL A 225 0.66 -4.83 11.95
C VAL A 225 0.61 -3.36 12.37
N LEU A 226 0.46 -2.44 11.41
CA LEU A 226 0.33 -1.01 11.69
C LEU A 226 -0.84 -0.69 12.62
N ARG A 227 -2.03 -1.31 12.41
CA ARG A 227 -3.20 -1.16 13.29
C ARG A 227 -2.91 -1.60 14.72
N CYS A 228 -2.26 -2.75 14.89
CA CYS A 228 -1.90 -3.24 16.23
C CYS A 228 -0.95 -2.28 16.94
N PHE A 229 0.05 -1.73 16.25
CA PHE A 229 0.98 -0.74 16.81
C PHE A 229 0.23 0.53 17.20
N ALA A 230 -0.62 1.06 16.31
CA ALA A 230 -1.38 2.28 16.56
C ALA A 230 -2.35 2.12 17.74
N PHE A 231 -3.13 1.03 17.79
CA PHE A 231 -4.06 0.75 18.89
C PHE A 231 -3.35 0.49 20.23
N TYR A 232 -2.11 0.00 20.19
CA TYR A 232 -1.33 -0.17 21.41
C TYR A 232 -0.87 1.15 22.00
N GLU A 233 -0.39 2.11 21.17
CA GLU A 233 0.25 3.34 21.64
C GLU A 233 -0.69 4.56 21.72
N LYS A 234 -1.73 4.62 20.88
CA LYS A 234 -2.55 5.81 20.70
C LYS A 234 -4.03 5.50 20.82
N GLU A 235 -4.77 6.37 21.48
CA GLU A 235 -6.23 6.29 21.53
C GLU A 235 -6.83 6.45 20.14
N TYR A 236 -7.79 5.60 19.79
CA TYR A 236 -8.45 5.62 18.51
C TYR A 236 -9.40 6.81 18.36
N THR A 237 -9.33 7.52 17.24
CA THR A 237 -10.09 8.77 17.03
C THR A 237 -11.40 8.61 16.26
N GLY A 238 -11.67 7.41 15.70
CA GLY A 238 -12.93 7.09 15.04
C GLY A 238 -12.89 6.98 13.52
N VAL A 239 -11.83 7.47 12.85
CA VAL A 239 -11.64 7.35 11.41
C VAL A 239 -10.34 6.58 11.15
N MET A 240 -10.45 5.30 10.77
CA MET A 240 -9.30 4.39 10.66
C MET A 240 -8.22 4.90 9.70
N LYS A 241 -8.61 5.43 8.56
CA LYS A 241 -7.70 5.93 7.55
C LYS A 241 -6.83 7.09 8.06
N SER A 242 -7.46 8.14 8.54
CA SER A 242 -6.76 9.33 9.08
C SER A 242 -5.94 8.97 10.32
N TYR A 243 -6.47 8.12 11.20
CA TYR A 243 -5.79 7.63 12.38
C TYR A 243 -4.47 6.92 12.06
N LEU A 244 -4.49 5.98 11.11
CA LEU A 244 -3.29 5.25 10.69
C LEU A 244 -2.31 6.12 9.88
N ASN A 245 -2.82 7.06 9.07
CA ASN A 245 -2.00 8.01 8.34
C ASN A 245 -1.21 8.90 9.30
N GLU A 246 -1.91 9.48 10.29
CA GLU A 246 -1.31 10.34 11.30
C GLU A 246 -0.29 9.57 12.16
N TYR A 247 -0.64 8.36 12.61
CA TYR A 247 0.27 7.54 13.40
C TYR A 247 1.54 7.19 12.62
N MET A 248 1.42 6.81 11.36
CA MET A 248 2.57 6.46 10.52
C MET A 248 3.49 7.67 10.26
N GLU A 249 2.92 8.85 10.00
CA GLU A 249 3.69 10.07 9.77
C GLU A 249 4.41 10.56 11.02
N GLN A 250 3.72 10.53 12.19
CA GLN A 250 4.32 10.93 13.47
C GLN A 250 5.51 10.05 13.89
N ASN A 251 5.54 8.81 13.42
CA ASN A 251 6.53 7.82 13.84
C ASN A 251 7.54 7.46 12.74
N LYS A 252 7.47 8.02 11.53
CA LYS A 252 8.25 7.58 10.36
C LYS A 252 9.75 7.41 10.60
N ASP A 253 10.32 8.26 11.45
CA ASP A 253 11.75 8.28 11.76
C ASP A 253 12.12 7.49 13.04
N LEU A 254 11.16 6.78 13.65
CA LEU A 254 11.32 6.04 14.91
C LEU A 254 11.33 4.52 14.67
N ALA A 255 12.29 3.81 15.22
CA ALA A 255 12.39 2.37 15.05
C ALA A 255 11.34 1.55 15.82
N LYS A 256 10.75 2.09 16.92
CA LYS A 256 9.69 1.42 17.72
C LYS A 256 10.02 -0.02 18.14
N GLU A 257 11.26 -0.30 18.51
CA GLU A 257 11.72 -1.67 18.80
C GLU A 257 11.01 -2.31 20.01
N ASP A 258 10.64 -1.54 21.00
CA ASP A 258 9.89 -2.00 22.17
C ASP A 258 8.47 -2.46 21.81
N VAL A 259 7.78 -1.72 20.93
CA VAL A 259 6.45 -2.09 20.42
C VAL A 259 6.56 -3.32 19.50
N ALA A 260 7.59 -3.36 18.65
CA ALA A 260 7.88 -4.50 17.80
C ALA A 260 8.11 -5.78 18.61
N LEU A 261 8.86 -5.71 19.71
CA LEU A 261 9.10 -6.84 20.60
C LEU A 261 7.79 -7.33 21.27
N ARG A 262 6.94 -6.41 21.72
CA ARG A 262 5.62 -6.76 22.30
C ARG A 262 4.73 -7.46 21.28
N PHE A 263 4.68 -6.96 20.06
CA PHE A 263 3.93 -7.60 18.97
C PHE A 263 4.47 -9.01 18.68
N VAL A 264 5.78 -9.17 18.52
CA VAL A 264 6.42 -10.48 18.28
C VAL A 264 6.11 -11.47 19.42
N ASN A 265 6.15 -11.01 20.66
CA ASN A 265 5.78 -11.87 21.81
C ASN A 265 4.30 -12.25 21.81
N ALA A 266 3.40 -11.33 21.45
CA ALA A 266 1.96 -11.62 21.34
C ALA A 266 1.69 -12.67 20.27
N VAL A 267 2.25 -12.51 19.05
CA VAL A 267 2.05 -13.49 17.97
C VAL A 267 2.72 -14.84 18.26
N ARG A 268 3.85 -14.86 18.99
CA ARG A 268 4.47 -16.10 19.47
C ARG A 268 3.50 -16.86 20.37
N GLN A 269 2.93 -16.20 21.38
CA GLN A 269 1.95 -16.82 22.29
C GLN A 269 0.74 -17.42 21.56
N ILE A 270 0.21 -16.68 20.59
CA ILE A 270 -0.90 -17.13 19.75
C ILE A 270 -0.51 -18.38 18.97
N SER A 271 0.64 -18.36 18.30
CA SER A 271 1.13 -19.48 17.51
C SER A 271 1.41 -20.75 18.33
N GLU A 272 1.87 -20.59 19.58
CA GLU A 272 2.20 -21.69 20.47
C GLU A 272 0.98 -22.26 21.23
N LYS A 273 0.01 -21.41 21.58
CA LYS A 273 -1.04 -21.75 22.55
C LYS A 273 -2.44 -21.86 21.95
N LEU A 274 -2.66 -21.35 20.72
CA LEU A 274 -3.95 -21.44 20.04
C LEU A 274 -3.88 -22.45 18.87
N HIS A 275 -5.04 -22.92 18.43
CA HIS A 275 -5.15 -23.84 17.31
C HIS A 275 -4.72 -23.18 15.97
N GLU A 276 -4.48 -24.00 14.95
CA GLU A 276 -4.28 -23.50 13.59
C GLU A 276 -5.46 -22.61 13.16
N LYS A 277 -5.14 -21.44 12.58
CA LYS A 277 -6.10 -20.43 12.12
C LYS A 277 -7.10 -19.95 13.20
N PRO A 278 -6.62 -19.48 14.35
CA PRO A 278 -7.49 -19.14 15.49
C PRO A 278 -8.46 -18.00 15.20
N PHE A 279 -8.20 -17.19 14.17
CA PHE A 279 -9.01 -16.02 13.77
C PHE A 279 -9.95 -16.29 12.60
N ALA A 280 -9.96 -17.51 12.03
CA ALA A 280 -10.94 -17.91 11.03
C ALA A 280 -12.29 -18.13 11.69
N ILE A 281 -13.21 -17.20 11.55
CA ILE A 281 -14.57 -17.29 12.06
C ILE A 281 -15.50 -17.72 10.94
N ASN A 282 -16.32 -18.72 11.19
CA ASN A 282 -17.20 -19.38 10.23
C ASN A 282 -16.42 -20.11 9.12
N THR A 283 -17.03 -20.30 7.96
CA THR A 283 -16.44 -21.01 6.81
C THR A 283 -15.49 -20.13 5.97
N ARG A 284 -15.14 -18.95 6.44
CA ARG A 284 -14.26 -18.01 5.71
C ARG A 284 -12.81 -18.47 5.81
N SER A 285 -12.09 -18.39 4.71
CA SER A 285 -10.65 -18.71 4.64
C SER A 285 -9.77 -17.59 5.21
N MET A 286 -10.31 -16.39 5.41
CA MET A 286 -9.62 -15.21 5.91
C MET A 286 -9.80 -15.01 7.41
N PRO A 287 -8.76 -14.51 8.10
CA PRO A 287 -8.88 -14.15 9.51
C PRO A 287 -9.86 -12.98 9.69
N ASN A 288 -10.64 -13.00 10.76
CA ASN A 288 -11.43 -11.85 11.17
C ASN A 288 -10.51 -10.79 11.78
N TYR A 289 -10.36 -9.67 11.09
CA TYR A 289 -9.44 -8.60 11.49
C TYR A 289 -9.83 -7.91 12.79
N THR A 290 -11.13 -7.87 13.09
CA THR A 290 -11.67 -7.30 14.32
C THR A 290 -11.27 -8.12 15.55
N VAL A 291 -11.27 -9.46 15.42
CA VAL A 291 -10.78 -10.35 16.47
C VAL A 291 -9.27 -10.29 16.57
N LEU A 292 -8.58 -10.35 15.43
CA LEU A 292 -7.14 -10.41 15.35
C LEU A 292 -6.48 -9.18 15.99
N ASP A 293 -6.91 -7.96 15.61
CA ASP A 293 -6.31 -6.75 16.15
C ASP A 293 -6.57 -6.59 17.66
N SER A 294 -7.79 -6.89 18.13
CA SER A 294 -8.12 -6.77 19.56
C SER A 294 -7.38 -7.77 20.45
N VAL A 295 -7.23 -9.00 20.00
CA VAL A 295 -6.50 -10.04 20.74
C VAL A 295 -5.01 -9.74 20.79
N ILE A 296 -4.39 -9.38 19.65
CA ILE A 296 -2.97 -9.04 19.63
C ILE A 296 -2.69 -7.82 20.52
N VAL A 297 -3.49 -6.77 20.44
CA VAL A 297 -3.31 -5.57 21.27
C VAL A 297 -3.48 -5.88 22.76
N ALA A 298 -4.44 -6.75 23.13
CA ALA A 298 -4.60 -7.20 24.50
C ALA A 298 -3.33 -7.93 25.02
N LEU A 299 -2.77 -8.83 24.23
CA LEU A 299 -1.53 -9.53 24.57
C LEU A 299 -0.30 -8.61 24.61
N MET A 300 -0.26 -7.60 23.74
CA MET A 300 0.81 -6.56 23.78
C MET A 300 0.74 -5.76 25.08
N ARG A 301 -0.45 -5.49 25.60
CA ARG A 301 -0.68 -4.75 26.85
C ARG A 301 -0.41 -5.60 28.09
N ASN A 302 -0.94 -6.80 28.12
CA ASN A 302 -0.96 -7.66 29.31
C ASN A 302 0.29 -8.56 29.42
N GLY A 303 1.05 -8.74 28.33
CA GLY A 303 2.26 -9.57 28.31
C GLY A 303 1.94 -11.07 28.23
N GLU A 304 2.64 -11.90 29.02
CA GLU A 304 2.45 -13.35 28.98
C GLU A 304 1.16 -13.75 29.72
N VAL A 305 0.29 -14.50 29.02
CA VAL A 305 -1.02 -14.90 29.53
C VAL A 305 -1.06 -16.40 29.80
N ALA A 306 -1.41 -16.77 31.03
CA ALA A 306 -1.68 -18.17 31.41
C ALA A 306 -3.05 -18.61 30.89
N ASN A 307 -3.18 -19.89 30.49
CA ASN A 307 -4.42 -20.50 29.99
C ASN A 307 -5.05 -19.70 28.84
N LEU A 308 -4.22 -19.22 27.91
CA LEU A 308 -4.64 -18.36 26.80
C LEU A 308 -5.77 -18.98 25.97
N ALA A 309 -5.73 -20.30 25.72
CA ALA A 309 -6.76 -20.98 24.91
C ALA A 309 -8.15 -20.92 25.56
N ASP A 310 -8.24 -21.14 26.87
CA ASP A 310 -9.51 -21.10 27.62
C ASP A 310 -10.05 -19.66 27.65
N LYS A 311 -9.20 -18.69 27.95
CA LYS A 311 -9.57 -17.28 28.01
C LYS A 311 -10.01 -16.75 26.64
N PHE A 312 -9.32 -17.13 25.59
CA PHE A 312 -9.71 -16.81 24.22
C PHE A 312 -11.07 -17.42 23.86
N SER A 313 -11.31 -18.67 24.23
CA SER A 313 -12.62 -19.32 24.05
C SER A 313 -13.72 -18.57 24.81
N MET A 314 -13.45 -18.13 26.06
CA MET A 314 -14.41 -17.36 26.86
C MET A 314 -14.70 -16.00 26.18
N LEU A 315 -13.68 -15.30 25.68
CA LEU A 315 -13.85 -14.05 24.94
C LEU A 315 -14.73 -14.24 23.70
N LEU A 316 -14.46 -15.26 22.89
CA LEU A 316 -15.25 -15.57 21.69
C LEU A 316 -16.71 -15.97 22.03
N ASN A 317 -17.00 -16.40 23.25
CA ASN A 317 -18.34 -16.75 23.72
C ASN A 317 -19.07 -15.61 24.43
N ASP A 318 -18.40 -14.47 24.69
CA ASP A 318 -19.04 -13.28 25.24
C ASP A 318 -20.04 -12.69 24.23
N ASN A 319 -21.28 -12.42 24.67
CA ASN A 319 -22.34 -11.96 23.78
C ASN A 319 -22.05 -10.57 23.20
N ASN A 320 -21.49 -9.65 23.99
CA ASN A 320 -21.18 -8.31 23.54
C ASN A 320 -20.04 -8.36 22.50
N TYR A 321 -19.03 -9.22 22.73
CA TYR A 321 -17.94 -9.39 21.80
C TYR A 321 -18.41 -10.04 20.50
N LYS A 322 -19.29 -11.05 20.56
CA LYS A 322 -19.92 -11.67 19.37
C LYS A 322 -20.68 -10.64 18.54
N ASP A 323 -21.50 -9.82 19.20
CA ASP A 323 -22.27 -8.78 18.52
C ASP A 323 -21.38 -7.80 17.76
N ILE A 324 -20.16 -7.52 18.24
CA ILE A 324 -19.20 -6.63 17.57
C ILE A 324 -18.55 -7.34 16.38
N ILE A 325 -18.06 -8.57 16.55
CA ILE A 325 -17.27 -9.28 15.53
C ILE A 325 -18.11 -9.86 14.38
N GLU A 326 -19.40 -10.09 14.62
CA GLU A 326 -20.34 -10.62 13.61
C GLU A 326 -21.03 -9.50 12.80
N ARG A 327 -20.86 -8.23 13.16
CA ARG A 327 -21.37 -7.10 12.38
C ARG A 327 -20.68 -7.06 11.02
N GLY A 328 -21.49 -6.94 9.97
CA GLY A 328 -20.98 -6.79 8.61
C GLY A 328 -20.36 -5.42 8.35
N ASN A 329 -20.90 -4.33 8.96
CA ASN A 329 -20.49 -2.95 8.75
C ASN A 329 -20.33 -2.22 10.09
N GLY A 330 -19.60 -1.12 10.10
CA GLY A 330 -19.48 -0.22 11.27
C GLY A 330 -18.51 -0.72 12.36
N THR A 331 -17.73 -1.75 12.10
CA THR A 331 -16.78 -2.32 13.09
C THR A 331 -15.63 -1.37 13.45
N THR A 332 -15.46 -0.28 12.69
CA THR A 332 -14.40 0.73 12.87
C THR A 332 -14.88 2.00 13.57
N THR A 333 -16.13 2.08 14.03
CA THR A 333 -16.57 3.20 14.86
C THR A 333 -15.81 3.24 16.18
N LYS A 334 -15.52 4.46 16.70
CA LYS A 334 -14.75 4.63 17.95
C LYS A 334 -15.31 3.77 19.08
N LYS A 335 -16.62 3.82 19.29
CA LYS A 335 -17.30 3.07 20.36
C LYS A 335 -17.01 1.56 20.27
N LEU A 336 -17.17 0.95 19.08
CA LEU A 336 -17.01 -0.49 18.92
C LEU A 336 -15.53 -0.92 18.99
N VAL A 337 -14.61 -0.06 18.51
CA VAL A 337 -13.17 -0.31 18.65
C VAL A 337 -12.77 -0.29 20.12
N ASP A 338 -13.16 0.76 20.87
CA ASP A 338 -12.84 0.88 22.28
C ASP A 338 -13.45 -0.28 23.10
N GLU A 339 -14.68 -0.66 22.80
CA GLU A 339 -15.39 -1.76 23.49
C GLU A 339 -14.72 -3.10 23.24
N ARG A 340 -14.37 -3.46 21.97
CA ARG A 340 -13.71 -4.75 21.69
C ARG A 340 -12.28 -4.81 22.26
N LEU A 341 -11.52 -3.71 22.20
CA LEU A 341 -10.19 -3.65 22.79
C LEU A 341 -10.24 -3.79 24.32
N SER A 342 -11.23 -3.19 24.96
CA SER A 342 -11.46 -3.29 26.41
C SER A 342 -11.84 -4.71 26.81
N LEU A 343 -12.81 -5.34 26.11
CA LEU A 343 -13.23 -6.71 26.35
C LEU A 343 -12.06 -7.67 26.17
N ALA A 344 -11.35 -7.62 25.06
CA ALA A 344 -10.18 -8.46 24.83
C ALA A 344 -9.12 -8.30 25.94
N SER A 345 -8.82 -7.07 26.36
CA SER A 345 -7.86 -6.82 27.44
C SER A 345 -8.33 -7.38 28.78
N SER A 346 -9.62 -7.35 29.08
CA SER A 346 -10.16 -7.86 30.35
C SER A 346 -10.16 -9.40 30.43
N TYR A 347 -10.43 -10.08 29.32
CA TYR A 347 -10.41 -11.55 29.28
C TYR A 347 -8.99 -12.11 29.22
N LEU A 348 -8.07 -11.44 28.55
CA LEU A 348 -6.71 -11.92 28.28
C LEU A 348 -5.67 -11.31 29.26
N GLN A 349 -6.05 -11.17 30.53
CA GLN A 349 -5.13 -10.74 31.60
C GLN A 349 -4.32 -11.89 32.16
#